data_5f9ebb76cf82f01d43da21ffeb39fe5e
#
_entry.id   5f9ebb76cf82f01d43da21ffeb39fe5e
#
_cell.length_a   1.000
_cell.length_b   1.000
_cell.length_c   1.000
_cell.angle_alpha   90.00
_cell.angle_beta   90.00
_cell.angle_gamma   90.00
#
_symmetry.space_group_name_H-M   'P 1'
#
loop_
_entity.id
_entity.type
_entity.pdbx_description
1 polymer ?
#
loop_
_entity_poly.entity_id
_entity_poly.type
_entity_poly.pdbx_seq_one_letter_code
_entity_poly.pdbx_strand_id
1 'polypeptide(L)'
;SDCKINKMNRLNLPPYEIKTRQQDGRQYILDVLRRKFIALTPEEWVRQHFIHFLADHKGYPTALLANEVELTIGGKKLRCDSVLYSRDLKPRMIIEYKAPSIAISQKTFNQIFAYNTLLHADYLVVSNGISHYCCKIDYTNRSYSFLSDIPRYEDL
;
A
#
# COMPACT_ATOMS: atom_id res chain seq x y z
N SER A 1 23.41 -4.42 13.41
CA SER A 1 22.42 -3.90 12.45
C SER A 1 21.58 -5.01 11.83
N ASP A 2 22.21 -6.10 11.38
CA ASP A 2 21.50 -7.23 10.75
C ASP A 2 20.55 -7.96 11.69
N CYS A 3 20.81 -7.92 12.99
CA CYS A 3 20.02 -8.63 14.00
C CYS A 3 18.60 -8.03 14.20
N LYS A 4 18.41 -6.73 13.96
CA LYS A 4 17.07 -6.10 14.07
C LYS A 4 16.24 -6.31 12.81
N ILE A 5 16.89 -6.36 11.64
CA ILE A 5 16.23 -6.66 10.35
C ILE A 5 15.79 -8.13 10.35
N ASN A 6 16.61 -9.03 10.89
CA ASN A 6 16.25 -10.45 11.06
C ASN A 6 15.09 -10.69 12.02
N LYS A 7 14.77 -9.72 12.90
CA LYS A 7 13.58 -9.76 13.77
C LYS A 7 12.32 -9.19 13.13
N MET A 8 12.45 -8.46 12.02
CA MET A 8 11.29 -8.10 11.21
C MET A 8 10.87 -9.33 10.41
N ASN A 9 9.63 -9.74 10.63
CA ASN A 9 9.08 -10.99 10.13
C ASN A 9 9.24 -11.13 8.62
N ARG A 10 9.54 -12.35 8.18
CA ARG A 10 9.35 -12.74 6.79
C ARG A 10 7.92 -12.43 6.38
N LEU A 11 7.80 -11.70 5.27
CA LEU A 11 6.51 -11.40 4.68
C LEU A 11 6.16 -12.44 3.62
N ASN A 12 4.86 -12.57 3.34
CA ASN A 12 4.36 -13.34 2.21
C ASN A 12 4.38 -12.47 0.95
N LEU A 13 5.57 -11.94 0.65
CA LEU A 13 5.85 -11.08 -0.49
C LEU A 13 7.24 -11.43 -1.03
N PRO A 14 7.51 -11.24 -2.33
CA PRO A 14 8.83 -11.49 -2.90
C PRO A 14 9.90 -10.65 -2.22
N PRO A 15 11.09 -11.22 -2.01
CA PRO A 15 12.23 -10.45 -1.51
C PRO A 15 12.69 -9.43 -2.55
N TYR A 16 13.29 -8.36 -2.07
CA TYR A 16 13.94 -7.37 -2.92
C TYR A 16 15.22 -6.85 -2.22
N GLU A 17 16.06 -6.13 -2.93
CA GLU A 17 17.26 -5.53 -2.36
C GLU A 17 16.90 -4.36 -1.44
N ILE A 18 16.78 -4.66 -0.15
CA ILE A 18 16.38 -3.68 0.86
C ILE A 18 17.57 -2.79 1.21
N LYS A 19 17.37 -1.48 1.15
CA LYS A 19 18.37 -0.50 1.57
C LYS A 19 17.94 0.13 2.88
N THR A 20 18.76 -0.02 3.90
CA THR A 20 18.52 0.54 5.22
C THR A 20 19.71 1.39 5.65
N ARG A 21 19.47 2.29 6.58
CA ARG A 21 20.47 3.15 7.18
C ARG A 21 20.21 3.24 8.68
N GLN A 22 21.29 3.26 9.45
CA GLN A 22 21.20 3.57 10.88
C GLN A 22 21.77 4.95 11.11
N GLN A 23 21.03 5.78 11.85
CA GLN A 23 21.44 7.14 12.20
C GLN A 23 20.88 7.49 13.59
N ASP A 24 21.75 7.97 14.49
CA ASP A 24 21.38 8.38 15.84
C ASP A 24 20.57 7.29 16.60
N GLY A 25 20.97 6.03 16.46
CA GLY A 25 20.32 4.89 17.11
C GLY A 25 18.98 4.48 16.50
N ARG A 26 18.54 5.12 15.41
CA ARG A 26 17.30 4.80 14.71
C ARG A 26 17.58 4.16 13.36
N GLN A 27 16.69 3.27 12.95
CA GLN A 27 16.74 2.64 11.63
C GLN A 27 15.83 3.33 10.65
N TYR A 28 16.33 3.45 9.42
CA TYR A 28 15.63 4.06 8.29
C TYR A 28 15.65 3.08 7.11
N ILE A 29 14.62 3.14 6.29
CA ILE A 29 14.51 2.34 5.06
C ILE A 29 14.33 3.29 3.88
N LEU A 30 14.91 2.93 2.74
CA LEU A 30 14.74 3.71 1.52
C LEU A 30 13.33 3.55 0.99
N ASP A 31 12.59 4.66 0.89
CA ASP A 31 11.35 4.72 0.14
C ASP A 31 11.67 4.95 -1.33
N VAL A 32 11.43 3.96 -2.16
CA VAL A 32 11.78 4.00 -3.58
C VAL A 32 10.98 5.04 -4.37
N LEU A 33 9.75 5.34 -3.93
CA LEU A 33 8.90 6.32 -4.60
C LEU A 33 9.25 7.74 -4.21
N ARG A 34 9.44 8.01 -2.92
CA ARG A 34 9.84 9.32 -2.41
C ARG A 34 11.33 9.60 -2.52
N ARG A 35 12.14 8.58 -2.84
CA ARG A 35 13.60 8.65 -3.02
C ARG A 35 14.33 9.23 -1.81
N LYS A 36 13.91 8.83 -0.63
CA LYS A 36 14.52 9.25 0.63
C LYS A 36 14.43 8.15 1.67
N PHE A 37 15.33 8.19 2.64
CA PHE A 37 15.27 7.33 3.80
C PHE A 37 14.24 7.86 4.78
N ILE A 38 13.38 6.97 5.25
CA ILE A 38 12.30 7.26 6.19
C ILE A 38 12.39 6.30 7.36
N ALA A 39 11.80 6.68 8.49
CA ALA A 39 11.84 5.86 9.70
C ALA A 39 11.29 4.45 9.40
N LEU A 40 12.05 3.43 9.79
CA LEU A 40 11.65 2.04 9.61
C LEU A 40 10.67 1.66 10.71
N THR A 41 9.41 1.52 10.35
CA THR A 41 8.33 1.01 11.19
C THR A 41 7.85 -0.34 10.63
N PRO A 42 7.10 -1.15 11.41
CA PRO A 42 6.51 -2.37 10.88
C PRO A 42 5.63 -2.14 9.66
N GLU A 43 4.84 -1.07 9.63
CA GLU A 43 4.00 -0.70 8.48
C GLU A 43 4.84 -0.30 7.27
N GLU A 44 5.94 0.45 7.50
CA GLU A 44 6.81 0.88 6.41
C GLU A 44 7.56 -0.31 5.79
N TRP A 45 7.91 -1.31 6.61
CA TRP A 45 8.46 -2.58 6.14
C TRP A 45 7.50 -3.27 5.17
N VAL A 46 6.23 -3.33 5.52
CA VAL A 46 5.17 -3.89 4.65
C VAL A 46 5.04 -3.05 3.39
N ARG A 47 4.94 -1.74 3.51
CA ARG A 47 4.77 -0.83 2.37
C ARG A 47 5.87 -0.99 1.32
N GLN A 48 7.13 -0.96 1.73
CA GLN A 48 8.23 -1.05 0.79
C GLN A 48 8.25 -2.39 0.06
N HIS A 49 7.99 -3.50 0.75
CA HIS A 49 7.86 -4.80 0.10
C HIS A 49 6.69 -4.84 -0.88
N PHE A 50 5.56 -4.27 -0.51
CA PHE A 50 4.37 -4.28 -1.34
C PHE A 50 4.54 -3.43 -2.60
N ILE A 51 5.14 -2.25 -2.48
CA ILE A 51 5.44 -1.40 -3.64
C ILE A 51 6.39 -2.09 -4.61
N HIS A 52 7.46 -2.74 -4.11
CA HIS A 52 8.35 -3.53 -4.97
C HIS A 52 7.63 -4.70 -5.62
N PHE A 53 6.75 -5.38 -4.89
CA PHE A 53 5.91 -6.44 -5.45
C PHE A 53 5.05 -5.94 -6.61
N LEU A 54 4.39 -4.82 -6.44
CA LEU A 54 3.56 -4.23 -7.50
C LEU A 54 4.40 -3.85 -8.72
N ALA A 55 5.52 -3.16 -8.50
CA ALA A 55 6.37 -2.67 -9.59
C ALA A 55 7.11 -3.79 -10.31
N ASP A 56 7.73 -4.70 -9.56
CA ASP A 56 8.65 -5.69 -10.12
C ASP A 56 7.95 -6.97 -10.59
N HIS A 57 6.81 -7.33 -9.99
CA HIS A 57 6.12 -8.60 -10.27
C HIS A 57 4.73 -8.43 -10.90
N LYS A 58 4.10 -7.27 -10.73
CA LYS A 58 2.74 -7.02 -11.23
C LYS A 58 2.68 -5.93 -12.31
N GLY A 59 3.80 -5.35 -12.67
CA GLY A 59 3.92 -4.41 -13.78
C GLY A 59 3.36 -3.01 -13.52
N TYR A 60 3.19 -2.63 -12.25
CA TYR A 60 2.67 -1.31 -11.92
C TYR A 60 3.72 -0.24 -12.20
N PRO A 61 3.36 0.84 -12.94
CA PRO A 61 4.30 1.91 -13.21
C PRO A 61 4.56 2.75 -11.95
N THR A 62 5.82 2.84 -11.55
CA THR A 62 6.20 3.62 -10.35
C THR A 62 5.86 5.10 -10.50
N ALA A 63 5.84 5.61 -11.73
CA ALA A 63 5.46 7.01 -12.01
C ALA A 63 4.00 7.32 -11.62
N LEU A 64 3.14 6.31 -11.53
CA LEU A 64 1.73 6.47 -11.13
C LEU A 64 1.46 6.06 -9.68
N LEU A 65 2.47 5.58 -8.97
CA LEU A 65 2.37 5.22 -7.56
C LEU A 65 2.88 6.35 -6.68
N ALA A 66 2.18 6.62 -5.59
CA ALA A 66 2.60 7.60 -4.58
C ALA A 66 2.34 7.06 -3.17
N ASN A 67 3.24 7.38 -2.26
CA ASN A 67 3.14 7.05 -0.83
C ASN A 67 2.79 8.28 -0.01
N GLU A 68 2.06 8.10 1.08
CA GLU A 68 1.67 9.15 2.01
C GLU A 68 0.98 10.31 1.29
N VAL A 69 -0.15 9.99 0.66
CA VAL A 69 -0.92 10.96 -0.12
C VAL A 69 -1.96 11.61 0.78
N GLU A 70 -1.92 12.94 0.87
CA GLU A 70 -2.95 13.74 1.50
C GLU A 70 -3.83 14.36 0.42
N LEU A 71 -5.13 14.10 0.49
CA LEU A 71 -6.13 14.60 -0.44
C LEU A 71 -7.17 15.41 0.31
N THR A 72 -7.58 16.54 -0.26
CA THR A 72 -8.68 17.34 0.29
C THR A 72 -9.86 17.28 -0.68
N ILE A 73 -10.97 16.71 -0.22
CA ILE A 73 -12.18 16.53 -1.01
C ILE A 73 -13.37 17.01 -0.19
N GLY A 74 -14.12 17.97 -0.72
CA GLY A 74 -15.29 18.54 -0.02
C GLY A 74 -14.95 19.12 1.35
N GLY A 75 -13.76 19.72 1.51
CA GLY A 75 -13.29 20.29 2.76
C GLY A 75 -12.74 19.27 3.76
N LYS A 76 -12.79 17.98 3.45
CA LYS A 76 -12.21 16.92 4.29
C LYS A 76 -10.81 16.55 3.83
N LYS A 77 -9.89 16.43 4.78
CA LYS A 77 -8.55 15.90 4.55
C LYS A 77 -8.55 14.40 4.71
N LEU A 78 -8.11 13.70 3.66
CA LEU A 78 -7.96 12.26 3.65
C LEU A 78 -6.49 11.91 3.48
N ARG A 79 -6.03 10.91 4.19
CA ARG A 79 -4.65 10.43 4.11
C ARG A 79 -4.66 8.96 3.68
N CYS A 80 -3.98 8.68 2.57
CA CYS A 80 -3.84 7.34 2.03
C CYS A 80 -2.39 6.90 2.15
N ASP A 81 -2.16 5.64 2.54
CA ASP A 81 -0.81 5.09 2.68
C ASP A 81 -0.11 4.99 1.33
N SER A 82 -0.81 4.44 0.32
CA SER A 82 -0.35 4.44 -1.07
C SER A 82 -1.55 4.60 -2.00
N VAL A 83 -1.30 5.23 -3.15
CA VAL A 83 -2.30 5.42 -4.20
C VAL A 83 -1.67 5.08 -5.54
N LEU A 84 -2.38 4.30 -6.35
CA LEU A 84 -2.13 4.18 -7.77
C LEU A 84 -3.05 5.16 -8.48
N TYR A 85 -2.48 6.08 -9.25
CA TYR A 85 -3.24 7.01 -10.08
C TYR A 85 -3.46 6.45 -11.47
N SER A 86 -4.59 6.82 -12.06
CA SER A 86 -4.79 6.68 -13.50
C SER A 86 -3.97 7.73 -14.25
N ARG A 87 -3.89 7.61 -15.59
CA ARG A 87 -3.14 8.58 -16.41
C ARG A 87 -3.73 9.99 -16.38
N ASP A 88 -5.02 10.11 -16.08
CA ASP A 88 -5.70 11.40 -15.87
C ASP A 88 -5.64 11.88 -14.42
N LEU A 89 -4.74 11.28 -13.62
CA LEU A 89 -4.41 11.66 -12.24
C LEU A 89 -5.57 11.52 -11.25
N LYS A 90 -6.45 10.56 -11.49
CA LYS A 90 -7.48 10.18 -10.52
C LYS A 90 -7.05 8.94 -9.75
N PRO A 91 -7.37 8.84 -8.45
CA PRO A 91 -7.11 7.63 -7.70
C PRO A 91 -7.80 6.42 -8.33
N ARG A 92 -7.02 5.41 -8.70
CA ARG A 92 -7.51 4.18 -9.29
C ARG A 92 -7.51 3.03 -8.30
N MET A 93 -6.48 2.97 -7.45
CA MET A 93 -6.35 1.99 -6.38
C MET A 93 -5.84 2.68 -5.13
N ILE A 94 -6.45 2.36 -4.00
CA ILE A 94 -6.01 2.83 -2.69
C ILE A 94 -5.48 1.62 -1.92
N ILE A 95 -4.34 1.79 -1.28
CA ILE A 95 -3.69 0.72 -0.51
C ILE A 95 -3.48 1.19 0.91
N GLU A 96 -3.94 0.39 1.86
CA GLU A 96 -3.74 0.59 3.29
C GLU A 96 -2.85 -0.51 3.85
N TYR A 97 -1.85 -0.15 4.64
CA TYR A 97 -0.94 -1.11 5.25
C TYR A 97 -1.18 -1.21 6.76
N LYS A 98 -1.02 -2.40 7.28
CA LYS A 98 -0.99 -2.70 8.70
C LYS A 98 0.31 -3.42 9.02
N ALA A 99 0.72 -3.36 10.30
CA ALA A 99 1.87 -4.14 10.76
C ALA A 99 1.62 -5.64 10.61
N PRO A 100 2.65 -6.48 10.40
CA PRO A 100 2.48 -7.93 10.27
C PRO A 100 1.80 -8.58 11.48
N SER A 101 1.94 -8.00 12.66
CA SER A 101 1.31 -8.50 13.89
C SER A 101 -0.18 -8.18 13.99
N ILE A 102 -0.71 -7.33 13.11
CA ILE A 102 -2.10 -6.89 13.16
C ILE A 102 -2.92 -7.72 12.17
N ALA A 103 -3.93 -8.42 12.67
CA ALA A 103 -4.88 -9.13 11.84
C ALA A 103 -5.78 -8.13 11.10
N ILE A 104 -5.99 -8.36 9.80
CA ILE A 104 -6.90 -7.53 9.01
C ILE A 104 -8.33 -7.94 9.34
N SER A 105 -9.15 -6.96 9.71
CA SER A 105 -10.52 -7.15 10.15
C SER A 105 -11.51 -6.37 9.26
N GLN A 106 -12.79 -6.66 9.43
CA GLN A 106 -13.87 -5.90 8.77
C GLN A 106 -13.79 -4.41 9.10
N LYS A 107 -13.35 -4.05 10.31
CA LYS A 107 -13.17 -2.65 10.71
C LYS A 107 -12.17 -1.92 9.80
N THR A 108 -11.07 -2.58 9.41
CA THR A 108 -10.09 -2.01 8.49
C THR A 108 -10.72 -1.71 7.13
N PHE A 109 -11.51 -2.66 6.60
CA PHE A 109 -12.23 -2.44 5.35
C PHE A 109 -13.29 -1.35 5.46
N ASN A 110 -14.01 -1.28 6.56
CA ASN A 110 -15.01 -0.22 6.77
C ASN A 110 -14.38 1.17 6.71
N GLN A 111 -13.17 1.33 7.24
CA GLN A 111 -12.44 2.60 7.18
C GLN A 111 -12.05 2.96 5.74
N ILE A 112 -11.50 2.01 4.98
CA ILE A 112 -11.09 2.29 3.60
C ILE A 112 -12.31 2.50 2.68
N PHE A 113 -13.40 1.79 2.90
CA PHE A 113 -14.67 2.02 2.19
C PHE A 113 -15.20 3.43 2.46
N ALA A 114 -15.13 3.90 3.71
CA ALA A 114 -15.56 5.25 4.08
C ALA A 114 -14.75 6.32 3.32
N TYR A 115 -13.45 6.19 3.25
CA TYR A 115 -12.61 7.07 2.44
C TYR A 115 -12.97 7.00 0.95
N ASN A 116 -13.25 5.81 0.45
CA ASN A 116 -13.53 5.61 -0.95
C ASN A 116 -14.86 6.19 -1.42
N THR A 117 -15.80 6.47 -0.52
CA THR A 117 -17.01 7.21 -0.88
C THR A 117 -16.69 8.59 -1.46
N LEU A 118 -15.56 9.16 -1.10
CA LEU A 118 -15.07 10.44 -1.60
C LEU A 118 -14.08 10.31 -2.76
N LEU A 119 -13.25 9.27 -2.74
CA LEU A 119 -12.15 9.08 -3.70
C LEU A 119 -12.59 8.37 -4.97
N HIS A 120 -13.59 7.51 -4.91
CA HIS A 120 -14.12 6.72 -6.01
C HIS A 120 -13.05 5.91 -6.77
N ALA A 121 -12.12 5.30 -6.04
CA ALA A 121 -11.16 4.38 -6.65
C ALA A 121 -11.85 3.08 -7.05
N ASP A 122 -11.35 2.43 -8.10
CA ASP A 122 -11.90 1.16 -8.59
C ASP A 122 -11.47 -0.03 -7.74
N TYR A 123 -10.32 0.08 -7.08
CA TYR A 123 -9.72 -1.01 -6.30
C TYR A 123 -9.32 -0.52 -4.91
N LEU A 124 -9.63 -1.33 -3.92
CA LEU A 124 -9.21 -1.10 -2.53
C LEU A 124 -8.37 -2.30 -2.08
N VAL A 125 -7.17 -2.02 -1.58
CA VAL A 125 -6.23 -3.05 -1.14
C VAL A 125 -5.86 -2.81 0.31
N VAL A 126 -5.83 -3.88 1.09
CA VAL A 126 -5.31 -3.88 2.47
C VAL A 126 -4.31 -5.00 2.60
N SER A 127 -3.14 -4.72 3.16
CA SER A 127 -2.10 -5.71 3.40
C SER A 127 -1.42 -5.48 4.74
N ASN A 128 -1.13 -6.57 5.45
CA ASN A 128 -0.23 -6.57 6.60
C ASN A 128 1.10 -7.28 6.27
N GLY A 129 1.35 -7.54 4.98
CA GLY A 129 2.54 -8.24 4.51
C GLY A 129 2.43 -9.76 4.55
N ILE A 130 1.50 -10.32 5.31
CA ILE A 130 1.24 -11.75 5.42
C ILE A 130 -0.03 -12.11 4.65
N SER A 131 -1.08 -11.31 4.84
CA SER A 131 -2.36 -11.44 4.15
C SER A 131 -2.61 -10.18 3.33
N HIS A 132 -3.09 -10.38 2.10
CA HIS A 132 -3.36 -9.30 1.16
C HIS A 132 -4.79 -9.47 0.65
N TYR A 133 -5.54 -8.38 0.66
CA TYR A 133 -6.92 -8.37 0.18
C TYR A 133 -7.09 -7.29 -0.86
N CYS A 134 -7.72 -7.63 -1.97
CA CYS A 134 -8.06 -6.69 -3.04
C CYS A 134 -9.55 -6.75 -3.30
N CYS A 135 -10.20 -5.61 -3.22
CA CYS A 135 -11.62 -5.46 -3.48
C CYS A 135 -11.82 -4.61 -4.73
N LYS A 136 -12.58 -5.12 -5.68
CA LYS A 136 -12.99 -4.37 -6.88
C LYS A 136 -14.37 -3.79 -6.68
N ILE A 137 -14.53 -2.50 -6.94
CA ILE A 137 -15.80 -1.77 -6.80
C ILE A 137 -16.47 -1.67 -8.18
N ASP A 138 -17.73 -2.02 -8.24
CA ASP A 138 -18.59 -1.83 -9.41
C ASP A 138 -19.59 -0.72 -9.09
N TYR A 139 -19.31 0.49 -9.57
CA TYR A 139 -20.18 1.65 -9.32
C TYR A 139 -21.49 1.58 -10.09
N THR A 140 -21.51 0.90 -11.23
CA THR A 140 -22.72 0.75 -12.04
C THR A 140 -23.77 -0.08 -11.32
N ASN A 141 -23.35 -1.25 -10.81
CA ASN A 141 -24.21 -2.18 -10.09
C ASN A 141 -24.26 -1.95 -8.57
N ARG A 142 -23.52 -0.97 -8.07
CA ARG A 142 -23.39 -0.66 -6.63
C ARG A 142 -23.01 -1.90 -5.82
N SER A 143 -22.03 -2.64 -6.33
CA SER A 143 -21.55 -3.87 -5.72
C SER A 143 -20.03 -3.86 -5.61
N TYR A 144 -19.51 -4.82 -4.89
CA TYR A 144 -18.06 -5.04 -4.79
C TYR A 144 -17.78 -6.53 -4.73
N SER A 145 -16.57 -6.90 -5.11
CA SER A 145 -16.11 -8.29 -5.02
C SER A 145 -14.67 -8.34 -4.59
N PHE A 146 -14.35 -9.33 -3.75
CA PHE A 146 -12.97 -9.62 -3.40
C PHE A 146 -12.34 -10.48 -4.49
N LEU A 147 -11.16 -10.08 -4.94
CA LEU A 147 -10.40 -10.82 -5.93
C LEU A 147 -9.54 -11.88 -5.22
N SER A 148 -9.26 -12.97 -5.91
CA SER A 148 -8.43 -14.06 -5.35
C SER A 148 -6.95 -13.68 -5.23
N ASP A 149 -6.50 -12.66 -5.97
CA ASP A 149 -5.11 -12.20 -5.99
C ASP A 149 -5.05 -10.72 -6.33
N ILE A 150 -3.91 -10.11 -6.08
CA ILE A 150 -3.63 -8.74 -6.56
C ILE A 150 -3.47 -8.81 -8.08
N PRO A 151 -4.29 -8.08 -8.84
CA PRO A 151 -4.23 -8.15 -10.30
C PRO A 151 -2.93 -7.54 -10.85
N ARG A 152 -2.51 -8.03 -12.01
CA ARG A 152 -1.47 -7.37 -12.77
C ARG A 152 -1.99 -6.00 -13.25
N TYR A 153 -1.09 -5.05 -13.43
CA TYR A 153 -1.48 -3.71 -13.89
C TYR A 153 -2.27 -3.75 -15.20
N GLU A 154 -1.87 -4.61 -16.13
CA GLU A 154 -2.55 -4.77 -17.43
C GLU A 154 -3.98 -5.31 -17.31
N ASP A 155 -4.33 -5.93 -16.18
CA ASP A 155 -5.64 -6.52 -15.92
C ASP A 155 -6.59 -5.61 -15.13
N LEU A 156 -6.13 -4.43 -14.76
CA LEU A 156 -6.94 -3.45 -14.04
C LEU A 156 -8.03 -2.81 -14.88
#